data_e0018a91be14133ea9079c249e98a358
#
_entry.id   e0018a91be14133ea9079c249e98a358
#
_cell.length_a   1.000
_cell.length_b   1.000
_cell.length_c   1.000
_cell.angle_alpha   90.00
_cell.angle_beta   90.00
_cell.angle_gamma   90.00
#
_symmetry.space_group_name_H-M   'P 1'
#
loop_
_entity.id
_entity.type
_entity.pdbx_description
1 polymer ?
#
loop_
_entity_poly.entity_id
_entity_poly.type
_entity_poly.pdbx_seq_one_letter_code
_entity_poly.pdbx_strand_id
1 'polypeptide(L)'
;MRYSQLLPSWKTNQDAKFNDWTTEKAISEGLKSSTYVYACIQLIARSAASVPWYAYRQKRNGDWQQIKRHPMELLIENPTPFHNRKDLIEGMVHHLYLGGNAVFTKVRAGGVPVELWQLPPDAMKVIPSKTDFIDHYLYEKDGVRQRFEQRDIMHNKFLDPANPYWGMAPLQAGARTVDSEVEAVRFQKVSLQNRAISDGIFTFESHLTRDQWEEARQMIRDQHQGFENARSPWVLGAGAKWQQMSLSPAELDFLNSRKFTREEICTIFNVPPPMIGVLENSTYNNIETARKIFWQDHLVPLLEDIKNCFNQSIAPEFGQGVILDYDLSNVEALQTSNTEKMATAAQLFAMGVPFNIINQRLDLGFDDIDGGDMGYLPSGLMPATILENMEDPTQQEDPQSTPPDEEPPPDDTEQPADDSEEPTQAGMGSFNTKSRGTAQNKKAS
;
A
#
# COMPACT_ATOMS: atom_id res chain seq x y z
N MET A 1 -32.67 -9.01 52.16
CA MET A 1 -31.28 -8.45 52.11
C MET A 1 -30.65 -8.85 50.80
N ARG A 2 -30.32 -7.89 49.95
CA ARG A 2 -29.65 -8.17 48.68
C ARG A 2 -28.14 -8.34 48.93
N TYR A 3 -27.59 -9.47 48.54
CA TYR A 3 -26.19 -9.85 48.71
C TYR A 3 -25.18 -8.85 48.11
N SER A 4 -25.64 -7.90 47.25
CA SER A 4 -24.84 -6.83 46.67
C SER A 4 -24.38 -5.72 47.63
N GLN A 5 -24.85 -5.72 48.89
CA GLN A 5 -24.48 -4.73 49.89
C GLN A 5 -23.34 -5.17 50.82
N LEU A 6 -22.89 -6.43 50.71
CA LEU A 6 -21.87 -6.99 51.58
C LEU A 6 -20.49 -7.15 50.99
N LEU A 7 -20.30 -6.80 49.70
CA LEU A 7 -18.99 -6.74 49.11
C LEU A 7 -18.43 -5.31 49.30
N PRO A 8 -17.35 -5.16 50.07
CA PRO A 8 -16.64 -3.88 50.06
C PRO A 8 -16.27 -3.63 48.60
N SER A 9 -16.68 -2.47 48.09
CA SER A 9 -16.25 -2.01 46.78
C SER A 9 -14.73 -1.74 46.82
N TRP A 10 -13.95 -2.77 46.65
CA TRP A 10 -12.59 -2.64 46.19
C TRP A 10 -12.71 -2.10 44.76
N LYS A 11 -12.95 -0.81 44.64
CA LYS A 11 -12.58 -0.07 43.48
C LYS A 11 -11.06 -0.06 43.48
N THR A 12 -10.45 -1.15 43.09
CA THR A 12 -9.14 -1.11 42.47
C THR A 12 -9.34 -0.29 41.23
N ASN A 13 -9.14 0.97 41.45
CA ASN A 13 -9.20 1.95 40.42
C ASN A 13 -8.10 1.70 39.45
N GLN A 14 -8.51 1.78 38.28
CA GLN A 14 -7.87 2.02 37.01
C GLN A 14 -7.89 0.81 36.11
N ASP A 15 -9.09 0.45 35.71
CA ASP A 15 -9.28 -0.02 34.36
C ASP A 15 -8.70 1.06 33.44
N ALA A 16 -7.75 0.69 32.61
CA ALA A 16 -7.21 1.57 31.62
C ALA A 16 -8.39 2.17 30.84
N LYS A 17 -8.58 3.49 30.94
CA LYS A 17 -9.65 4.18 30.23
C LYS A 17 -9.24 4.24 28.77
N PHE A 18 -9.80 3.36 27.97
CA PHE A 18 -9.72 3.46 26.53
C PHE A 18 -10.65 4.59 26.07
N ASN A 19 -10.17 5.40 25.15
CA ASN A 19 -10.96 6.48 24.59
C ASN A 19 -12.10 5.93 23.73
N ASP A 20 -13.30 6.51 23.86
CA ASP A 20 -14.34 6.33 22.86
C ASP A 20 -13.93 7.15 21.62
N TRP A 21 -13.56 6.45 20.56
CA TRP A 21 -13.06 7.06 19.33
C TRP A 21 -14.24 7.60 18.49
N THR A 22 -14.49 8.89 18.61
CA THR A 22 -15.29 9.67 17.65
C THR A 22 -14.38 10.10 16.50
N THR A 23 -14.94 10.49 15.34
CA THR A 23 -14.13 11.00 14.20
C THR A 23 -13.31 12.23 14.60
N GLU A 24 -13.83 13.10 15.45
CA GLU A 24 -13.09 14.26 15.96
C GLU A 24 -11.87 13.84 16.79
N LYS A 25 -12.04 12.87 17.69
CA LYS A 25 -10.92 12.30 18.46
C LYS A 25 -9.96 11.51 17.56
N ALA A 26 -10.45 10.78 16.59
CA ALA A 26 -9.64 10.09 15.59
C ALA A 26 -8.73 11.06 14.83
N ILE A 27 -9.21 12.26 14.53
CA ILE A 27 -8.41 13.32 13.91
C ILE A 27 -7.40 13.91 14.90
N SER A 28 -7.84 14.26 16.12
CA SER A 28 -6.99 14.98 17.09
C SER A 28 -5.95 14.08 17.75
N GLU A 29 -6.33 12.88 18.15
CA GLU A 29 -5.49 11.95 18.90
C GLU A 29 -4.89 10.86 18.03
N GLY A 30 -5.59 10.40 16.99
CA GLY A 30 -5.09 9.40 16.04
C GLY A 30 -4.20 10.05 14.97
N LEU A 31 -4.81 10.81 14.06
CA LEU A 31 -4.10 11.34 12.89
C LEU A 31 -3.01 12.35 13.26
N LYS A 32 -3.26 13.26 14.21
CA LYS A 32 -2.29 14.30 14.58
C LYS A 32 -1.24 13.84 15.57
N SER A 33 -1.49 12.77 16.33
CA SER A 33 -0.62 12.34 17.42
C SER A 33 0.20 11.09 17.09
N SER A 34 -0.29 10.20 16.20
CA SER A 34 0.46 9.04 15.74
C SER A 34 1.04 9.25 14.35
N THR A 35 2.37 9.21 14.25
CA THR A 35 3.09 9.33 12.97
C THR A 35 2.76 8.18 12.03
N TYR A 36 2.55 6.98 12.56
CA TYR A 36 2.27 5.79 11.75
C TYR A 36 0.86 5.83 11.18
N VAL A 37 -0.13 6.24 11.97
CA VAL A 37 -1.51 6.45 11.49
C VAL A 37 -1.53 7.47 10.36
N TYR A 38 -0.86 8.62 10.57
CA TYR A 38 -0.75 9.66 9.55
C TYR A 38 -0.11 9.12 8.26
N ALA A 39 1.03 8.42 8.38
CA ALA A 39 1.75 7.90 7.23
C ALA A 39 0.92 6.90 6.43
N CYS A 40 0.22 5.96 7.10
CA CYS A 40 -0.63 4.99 6.44
C CYS A 40 -1.80 5.65 5.71
N ILE A 41 -2.58 6.49 6.40
CA ILE A 41 -3.76 7.13 5.79
C ILE A 41 -3.35 8.06 4.65
N GLN A 42 -2.27 8.83 4.82
CA GLN A 42 -1.77 9.73 3.79
C GLN A 42 -1.28 8.99 2.55
N LEU A 43 -0.61 7.84 2.73
CA LEU A 43 -0.19 7.00 1.61
C LEU A 43 -1.40 6.47 0.83
N ILE A 44 -2.40 5.92 1.52
CA ILE A 44 -3.63 5.41 0.90
C ILE A 44 -4.34 6.53 0.15
N ALA A 45 -4.56 7.68 0.82
CA ALA A 45 -5.29 8.80 0.28
C ALA A 45 -4.64 9.37 -0.99
N ARG A 46 -3.32 9.62 -0.95
CA ARG A 46 -2.58 10.13 -2.11
C ARG A 46 -2.51 9.14 -3.26
N SER A 47 -2.34 7.86 -2.95
CA SER A 47 -2.31 6.82 -3.98
C SER A 47 -3.67 6.69 -4.66
N ALA A 48 -4.77 6.66 -3.91
CA ALA A 48 -6.11 6.64 -4.48
C ALA A 48 -6.43 7.91 -5.30
N ALA A 49 -6.01 9.09 -4.81
CA ALA A 49 -6.23 10.36 -5.48
C ALA A 49 -5.39 10.56 -6.76
N SER A 50 -4.31 9.78 -6.92
CA SER A 50 -3.47 9.86 -8.13
C SER A 50 -4.15 9.29 -9.37
N VAL A 51 -5.13 8.41 -9.18
CA VAL A 51 -5.81 7.69 -10.26
C VAL A 51 -6.80 8.62 -10.99
N PRO A 52 -6.76 8.70 -12.33
CA PRO A 52 -7.70 9.48 -13.11
C PRO A 52 -9.05 8.77 -13.22
N TRP A 53 -10.12 9.55 -13.39
CA TRP A 53 -11.49 9.09 -13.51
C TRP A 53 -12.11 9.58 -14.81
N TYR A 54 -12.84 8.70 -15.50
CA TYR A 54 -13.45 8.99 -16.78
C TYR A 54 -14.90 8.54 -16.82
N ALA A 55 -15.71 9.22 -17.64
CA ALA A 55 -17.08 8.83 -17.88
C ALA A 55 -17.17 7.90 -19.08
N TYR A 56 -17.97 6.84 -18.96
CA TYR A 56 -18.21 5.85 -20.00
C TYR A 56 -19.70 5.73 -20.27
N ARG A 57 -20.05 5.42 -21.51
CA ARG A 57 -21.42 5.08 -21.92
C ARG A 57 -21.45 3.71 -22.57
N GLN A 58 -22.47 2.92 -22.23
CA GLN A 58 -22.68 1.64 -22.85
C GLN A 58 -23.27 1.82 -24.25
N LYS A 59 -22.61 1.24 -25.25
CA LYS A 59 -23.11 1.15 -26.63
C LYS A 59 -24.21 0.10 -26.75
N ARG A 60 -24.96 0.12 -27.85
CA ARG A 60 -25.99 -0.89 -28.13
C ARG A 60 -25.47 -2.32 -28.28
N ASN A 61 -24.20 -2.47 -28.63
CA ASN A 61 -23.51 -3.78 -28.71
C ASN A 61 -22.98 -4.29 -27.34
N GLY A 62 -23.20 -3.53 -26.27
CA GLY A 62 -22.72 -3.89 -24.92
C GLY A 62 -21.35 -3.33 -24.55
N ASP A 63 -20.57 -2.82 -25.50
CA ASP A 63 -19.24 -2.25 -25.23
C ASP A 63 -19.33 -0.90 -24.51
N TRP A 64 -18.32 -0.60 -23.72
CA TRP A 64 -18.17 0.70 -23.06
C TRP A 64 -17.32 1.64 -23.90
N GLN A 65 -17.80 2.86 -24.07
CA GLN A 65 -17.09 3.93 -24.77
C GLN A 65 -16.90 5.12 -23.84
N GLN A 66 -15.67 5.58 -23.71
CA GLN A 66 -15.34 6.80 -23.00
C GLN A 66 -16.00 8.01 -23.65
N ILE A 67 -16.60 8.86 -22.82
CA ILE A 67 -17.19 10.14 -23.23
C ILE A 67 -16.28 11.25 -22.77
N LYS A 68 -15.67 11.97 -23.70
CA LYS A 68 -14.79 13.09 -23.36
C LYS A 68 -15.60 14.28 -22.81
N ARG A 69 -15.13 14.88 -21.72
CA ARG A 69 -15.70 16.08 -21.09
C ARG A 69 -17.16 15.93 -20.68
N HIS A 70 -17.51 14.76 -20.15
CA HIS A 70 -18.86 14.57 -19.61
C HIS A 70 -19.06 15.45 -18.35
N PRO A 71 -20.26 16.05 -18.10
CA PRO A 71 -20.52 16.88 -16.92
C PRO A 71 -20.23 16.17 -15.59
N MET A 72 -20.49 14.87 -15.51
CA MET A 72 -20.16 14.05 -14.34
C MET A 72 -18.64 13.95 -14.11
N GLU A 73 -17.84 13.79 -15.16
CA GLU A 73 -16.37 13.81 -15.10
C GLU A 73 -15.87 15.18 -14.61
N LEU A 74 -16.43 16.27 -15.15
CA LEU A 74 -16.09 17.63 -14.75
C LEU A 74 -16.46 17.91 -13.28
N LEU A 75 -17.57 17.36 -12.79
CA LEU A 75 -18.00 17.47 -11.39
C LEU A 75 -16.98 16.79 -10.46
N ILE A 76 -16.45 15.62 -10.83
CA ILE A 76 -15.43 14.94 -10.02
C ILE A 76 -14.08 15.65 -10.12
N GLU A 77 -13.71 16.15 -11.30
CA GLU A 77 -12.43 16.86 -11.51
C GLU A 77 -12.39 18.19 -10.74
N ASN A 78 -13.53 18.90 -10.68
CA ASN A 78 -13.70 20.18 -9.98
C ASN A 78 -14.94 20.14 -9.10
N PRO A 79 -14.91 19.45 -7.96
CA PRO A 79 -16.09 19.24 -7.11
C PRO A 79 -16.62 20.53 -6.48
N THR A 80 -15.77 21.52 -6.29
CA THR A 80 -16.13 22.86 -5.80
C THR A 80 -15.21 23.90 -6.44
N PRO A 81 -15.53 25.21 -6.37
CA PRO A 81 -14.64 26.28 -6.85
C PRO A 81 -13.27 26.32 -6.16
N PHE A 82 -13.12 25.65 -5.00
CA PHE A 82 -11.93 25.69 -4.15
C PHE A 82 -11.17 24.36 -4.11
N HIS A 83 -11.76 23.25 -4.56
CA HIS A 83 -11.22 21.91 -4.44
C HIS A 83 -11.17 21.24 -5.80
N ASN A 84 -10.16 20.45 -6.00
CA ASN A 84 -9.99 19.60 -7.18
C ASN A 84 -10.28 18.12 -6.84
N ARG A 85 -10.18 17.24 -7.84
CA ARG A 85 -10.40 15.80 -7.70
C ARG A 85 -9.53 15.16 -6.61
N LYS A 86 -8.27 15.60 -6.49
CA LYS A 86 -7.38 15.04 -5.45
C LYS A 86 -7.91 15.37 -4.06
N ASP A 87 -8.31 16.61 -3.83
CA ASP A 87 -8.87 17.03 -2.55
C ASP A 87 -10.15 16.25 -2.21
N LEU A 88 -11.00 15.98 -3.23
CA LEU A 88 -12.21 15.18 -3.08
C LEU A 88 -11.89 13.75 -2.62
N ILE A 89 -11.02 13.08 -3.34
CA ILE A 89 -10.67 11.67 -3.07
C ILE A 89 -9.84 11.55 -1.78
N GLU A 90 -8.85 12.42 -1.55
CA GLU A 90 -8.08 12.43 -0.32
C GLU A 90 -8.99 12.68 0.90
N GLY A 91 -9.88 13.65 0.82
CA GLY A 91 -10.85 13.95 1.87
C GLY A 91 -11.80 12.77 2.14
N MET A 92 -12.30 12.13 1.08
CA MET A 92 -13.14 10.93 1.20
C MET A 92 -12.40 9.81 1.92
N VAL A 93 -11.18 9.50 1.52
CA VAL A 93 -10.36 8.45 2.13
C VAL A 93 -10.06 8.77 3.59
N HIS A 94 -9.67 10.00 3.91
CA HIS A 94 -9.44 10.40 5.30
C HIS A 94 -10.67 10.16 6.17
N HIS A 95 -11.85 10.58 5.73
CA HIS A 95 -13.08 10.40 6.49
C HIS A 95 -13.48 8.92 6.63
N LEU A 96 -13.26 8.11 5.59
CA LEU A 96 -13.51 6.66 5.64
C LEU A 96 -12.59 5.96 6.66
N TYR A 97 -11.31 6.26 6.64
CA TYR A 97 -10.35 5.58 7.52
C TYR A 97 -10.38 6.08 8.97
N LEU A 98 -10.77 7.35 9.19
CA LEU A 98 -10.87 7.93 10.53
C LEU A 98 -12.24 7.71 11.17
N GLY A 99 -13.32 7.79 10.41
CA GLY A 99 -14.69 7.76 10.92
C GLY A 99 -15.59 6.68 10.30
N GLY A 100 -15.08 5.89 9.36
CA GLY A 100 -15.86 4.88 8.65
C GLY A 100 -16.85 5.42 7.63
N ASN A 101 -16.97 6.74 7.51
CA ASN A 101 -18.02 7.41 6.76
C ASN A 101 -17.50 8.65 6.06
N ALA A 102 -17.80 8.82 4.79
CA ALA A 102 -17.54 10.03 4.02
C ALA A 102 -18.86 10.55 3.44
N VAL A 103 -19.25 11.74 3.86
CA VAL A 103 -20.53 12.34 3.50
C VAL A 103 -20.32 13.61 2.70
N PHE A 104 -21.02 13.71 1.57
CA PHE A 104 -21.00 14.88 0.71
C PHE A 104 -22.42 15.36 0.42
N THR A 105 -22.62 16.68 0.39
CA THR A 105 -23.85 17.26 -0.10
C THR A 105 -23.71 17.68 -1.55
N LYS A 106 -24.74 17.43 -2.33
CA LYS A 106 -24.85 17.78 -3.75
C LYS A 106 -25.55 19.12 -3.89
N VAL A 107 -24.86 20.14 -4.41
CA VAL A 107 -25.47 21.39 -4.83
C VAL A 107 -25.93 21.25 -6.28
N ARG A 108 -27.15 21.67 -6.56
CA ARG A 108 -27.79 21.44 -7.87
C ARG A 108 -28.04 22.73 -8.60
N ALA A 109 -27.87 22.69 -9.92
CA ALA A 109 -28.35 23.71 -10.85
C ALA A 109 -29.13 23.03 -11.98
N GLY A 110 -30.36 23.50 -12.24
CA GLY A 110 -31.21 22.87 -13.26
C GLY A 110 -31.57 21.40 -13.00
N GLY A 111 -31.54 20.96 -11.72
CA GLY A 111 -31.86 19.59 -11.32
C GLY A 111 -30.67 18.61 -11.34
N VAL A 112 -29.51 19.01 -11.87
CA VAL A 112 -28.31 18.19 -11.98
C VAL A 112 -27.28 18.65 -10.93
N PRO A 113 -26.53 17.74 -10.30
CA PRO A 113 -25.44 18.12 -9.39
C PRO A 113 -24.34 18.89 -10.13
N VAL A 114 -23.94 20.03 -9.57
CA VAL A 114 -22.86 20.87 -10.09
C VAL A 114 -21.73 21.05 -9.13
N GLU A 115 -21.95 20.82 -7.81
CA GLU A 115 -20.92 20.85 -6.81
C GLU A 115 -21.11 19.71 -5.78
N LEU A 116 -20.00 19.26 -5.19
CA LEU A 116 -19.93 18.26 -4.12
C LEU A 116 -19.15 18.84 -2.94
N TRP A 117 -19.85 19.12 -1.86
CA TRP A 117 -19.24 19.64 -0.63
C TRP A 117 -19.13 18.57 0.43
N GLN A 118 -17.94 18.37 0.94
CA GLN A 118 -17.68 17.42 2.01
C GLN A 118 -18.24 17.93 3.34
N LEU A 119 -18.98 17.07 4.04
CA LEU A 119 -19.53 17.37 5.37
C LEU A 119 -18.78 16.54 6.42
N PRO A 120 -18.51 17.13 7.62
CA PRO A 120 -17.90 16.40 8.71
C PRO A 120 -18.86 15.30 9.20
N PRO A 121 -18.42 14.02 9.20
CA PRO A 121 -19.30 12.90 9.59
C PRO A 121 -19.86 13.03 11.01
N ASP A 122 -19.07 13.59 11.95
CA ASP A 122 -19.51 13.78 13.35
C ASP A 122 -20.70 14.73 13.49
N ALA A 123 -20.87 15.64 12.53
CA ALA A 123 -22.00 16.55 12.51
C ALA A 123 -23.23 15.95 11.84
N MET A 124 -23.14 14.75 11.25
CA MET A 124 -24.20 14.14 10.49
C MET A 124 -24.88 13.02 11.28
N LYS A 125 -26.20 12.97 11.20
CA LYS A 125 -27.03 11.91 11.78
C LYS A 125 -27.94 11.37 10.69
N VAL A 126 -28.04 10.04 10.59
CA VAL A 126 -29.01 9.37 9.73
C VAL A 126 -30.29 9.16 10.52
N ILE A 127 -31.42 9.62 9.99
CA ILE A 127 -32.72 9.41 10.60
C ILE A 127 -33.43 8.28 9.84
N PRO A 128 -33.63 7.11 10.47
CA PRO A 128 -34.28 5.99 9.83
C PRO A 128 -35.75 6.27 9.53
N SER A 129 -36.25 5.71 8.42
CA SER A 129 -37.67 5.68 8.09
C SER A 129 -38.31 4.36 8.52
N LYS A 130 -39.61 4.39 8.70
CA LYS A 130 -40.40 3.15 8.93
C LYS A 130 -40.78 2.47 7.61
N THR A 131 -40.85 3.21 6.53
CA THR A 131 -41.23 2.75 5.19
C THR A 131 -40.05 2.63 4.26
N ASP A 132 -39.19 3.65 4.28
CA ASP A 132 -37.97 3.70 3.48
C ASP A 132 -36.77 3.53 4.41
N PHE A 133 -35.67 2.98 3.94
CA PHE A 133 -34.52 2.69 4.79
C PHE A 133 -33.99 3.94 5.53
N ILE A 134 -33.93 5.08 4.85
CA ILE A 134 -33.52 6.39 5.40
C ILE A 134 -34.61 7.42 5.10
N ASP A 135 -35.07 8.18 6.09
CA ASP A 135 -35.97 9.30 5.90
C ASP A 135 -35.21 10.54 5.44
N HIS A 136 -34.21 10.94 6.23
CA HIS A 136 -33.37 12.08 5.89
C HIS A 136 -32.04 12.05 6.65
N TYR A 137 -31.13 12.94 6.26
CA TYR A 137 -29.92 13.25 6.99
C TYR A 137 -30.09 14.56 7.74
N LEU A 138 -29.59 14.60 8.96
CA LEU A 138 -29.62 15.76 9.82
C LEU A 138 -28.19 16.23 10.11
N TYR A 139 -27.87 17.45 9.71
CA TYR A 139 -26.62 18.12 10.09
C TYR A 139 -26.84 18.90 11.38
N GLU A 140 -25.95 18.72 12.34
CA GLU A 140 -25.99 19.40 13.65
C GLU A 140 -24.58 19.78 14.07
N LYS A 141 -24.20 21.05 13.93
CA LYS A 141 -22.89 21.57 14.37
C LYS A 141 -22.97 23.07 14.65
N ASP A 142 -22.31 23.51 15.71
CA ASP A 142 -22.17 24.92 16.07
C ASP A 142 -23.48 25.70 16.13
N GLY A 143 -24.56 25.04 16.59
CA GLY A 143 -25.90 25.63 16.68
C GLY A 143 -26.68 25.65 15.34
N VAL A 144 -26.05 25.23 14.24
CA VAL A 144 -26.72 25.09 12.95
C VAL A 144 -27.37 23.71 12.88
N ARG A 145 -28.64 23.67 12.54
CA ARG A 145 -29.39 22.45 12.30
C ARG A 145 -30.02 22.51 10.92
N GLN A 146 -29.62 21.57 10.05
CA GLN A 146 -30.08 21.51 8.67
C GLN A 146 -30.49 20.09 8.29
N ARG A 147 -31.66 19.95 7.66
CA ARG A 147 -32.16 18.71 7.10
C ARG A 147 -31.76 18.62 5.64
N PHE A 148 -31.27 17.45 5.23
CA PHE A 148 -30.97 17.09 3.86
C PHE A 148 -31.81 15.90 3.44
N GLU A 149 -32.35 15.92 2.23
CA GLU A 149 -33.01 14.77 1.65
C GLU A 149 -31.99 13.71 1.24
N GLN A 150 -32.36 12.45 1.21
CA GLN A 150 -31.48 11.35 0.83
C GLN A 150 -30.85 11.57 -0.56
N ARG A 151 -31.59 12.10 -1.51
CA ARG A 151 -31.11 12.40 -2.87
C ARG A 151 -30.00 13.46 -2.92
N ASP A 152 -29.94 14.37 -1.94
CA ASP A 152 -28.97 15.47 -1.91
C ASP A 152 -27.69 15.09 -1.18
N ILE A 153 -27.62 13.88 -0.64
CA ILE A 153 -26.45 13.34 0.04
C ILE A 153 -25.84 12.21 -0.79
N MET A 154 -24.53 12.22 -0.87
CA MET A 154 -23.71 11.09 -1.24
C MET A 154 -23.01 10.60 0.02
N HIS A 155 -23.27 9.37 0.43
CA HIS A 155 -22.72 8.76 1.63
C HIS A 155 -21.95 7.49 1.27
N ASN A 156 -20.62 7.57 1.29
CA ASN A 156 -19.75 6.41 1.22
C ASN A 156 -19.41 5.94 2.62
N LYS A 157 -19.47 4.64 2.89
CA LYS A 157 -19.23 4.09 4.22
C LYS A 157 -18.61 2.69 4.13
N PHE A 158 -17.75 2.37 5.08
CA PHE A 158 -17.33 1.00 5.29
C PHE A 158 -18.44 0.18 5.95
N LEU A 159 -18.38 -1.13 5.81
CA LEU A 159 -19.37 -2.01 6.43
C LEU A 159 -19.20 -1.99 7.96
N ASP A 160 -20.31 -1.75 8.65
CA ASP A 160 -20.46 -2.03 10.08
C ASP A 160 -21.54 -3.12 10.25
N PRO A 161 -21.18 -4.34 10.71
CA PRO A 161 -22.15 -5.39 10.92
C PRO A 161 -23.21 -5.06 11.99
N ALA A 162 -22.89 -4.14 12.92
CA ALA A 162 -23.77 -3.75 14.01
C ALA A 162 -24.70 -2.59 13.65
N ASN A 163 -24.31 -1.75 12.66
CA ASN A 163 -25.05 -0.56 12.30
C ASN A 163 -25.22 -0.44 10.78
N PRO A 164 -26.41 -0.70 10.23
CA PRO A 164 -26.62 -0.64 8.79
C PRO A 164 -26.64 0.81 8.24
N TYR A 165 -26.79 1.82 9.11
CA TYR A 165 -26.89 3.22 8.69
C TYR A 165 -25.54 3.93 8.69
N TRP A 166 -24.60 3.48 9.52
CA TRP A 166 -23.32 4.13 9.75
C TRP A 166 -22.18 3.15 9.65
N GLY A 167 -21.07 3.55 9.07
CA GLY A 167 -19.92 2.69 8.86
C GLY A 167 -18.94 2.69 10.03
N MET A 168 -18.15 1.63 10.14
CA MET A 168 -17.08 1.46 11.12
C MET A 168 -15.72 1.78 10.50
N ALA A 169 -14.92 2.62 11.16
CA ALA A 169 -13.58 2.94 10.70
C ALA A 169 -12.57 1.83 11.06
N PRO A 170 -11.56 1.55 10.21
CA PRO A 170 -10.43 0.72 10.58
C PRO A 170 -9.72 1.20 11.85
N LEU A 171 -9.61 2.52 12.02
CA LEU A 171 -9.01 3.13 13.21
C LEU A 171 -9.76 2.80 14.50
N GLN A 172 -11.11 2.62 14.45
CA GLN A 172 -11.88 2.21 15.63
C GLN A 172 -11.50 0.79 16.09
N ALA A 173 -11.24 -0.12 15.15
CA ALA A 173 -10.75 -1.45 15.48
C ALA A 173 -9.36 -1.43 16.12
N GLY A 174 -8.51 -0.51 15.67
CA GLY A 174 -7.15 -0.30 16.16
C GLY A 174 -7.01 0.72 17.29
N ALA A 175 -8.10 1.24 17.84
CA ALA A 175 -8.07 2.34 18.80
C ALA A 175 -7.14 2.08 19.99
N ARG A 176 -7.18 0.87 20.55
CA ARG A 176 -6.33 0.48 21.69
C ARG A 176 -4.85 0.50 21.36
N THR A 177 -4.49 0.00 20.19
CA THR A 177 -3.10 -0.03 19.71
C THR A 177 -2.57 1.39 19.49
N VAL A 178 -3.39 2.27 18.92
CA VAL A 178 -3.03 3.67 18.70
C VAL A 178 -2.92 4.44 20.03
N ASP A 179 -3.86 4.23 20.96
CA ASP A 179 -3.77 4.83 22.32
C ASP A 179 -2.48 4.39 23.03
N SER A 180 -2.15 3.11 22.96
CA SER A 180 -0.90 2.59 23.55
C SER A 180 0.34 3.20 22.90
N GLU A 181 0.35 3.44 21.60
CA GLU A 181 1.46 4.10 20.89
C GLU A 181 1.60 5.56 21.31
N VAL A 182 0.50 6.31 21.39
CA VAL A 182 0.48 7.72 21.79
C VAL A 182 0.99 7.88 23.24
N GLU A 183 0.51 7.03 24.16
CA GLU A 183 0.97 7.04 25.55
C GLU A 183 2.43 6.61 25.68
N ALA A 184 2.89 5.66 24.87
CA ALA A 184 4.30 5.27 24.83
C ALA A 184 5.21 6.42 24.38
N VAL A 185 4.82 7.17 23.35
CA VAL A 185 5.54 8.38 22.89
C VAL A 185 5.54 9.45 23.98
N ARG A 186 4.41 9.65 24.64
CA ARG A 186 4.28 10.60 25.75
C ARG A 186 5.17 10.21 26.93
N PHE A 187 5.15 8.95 27.33
CA PHE A 187 6.03 8.43 28.36
C PHE A 187 7.51 8.65 28.01
N GLN A 188 7.92 8.33 26.79
CA GLN A 188 9.28 8.55 26.32
C GLN A 188 9.66 10.04 26.39
N LYS A 189 8.76 10.94 25.95
CA LYS A 189 8.98 12.37 26.02
C LYS A 189 9.19 12.84 27.46
N VAL A 190 8.32 12.43 28.38
CA VAL A 190 8.40 12.78 29.81
C VAL A 190 9.67 12.18 30.43
N SER A 191 10.01 10.93 30.13
CA SER A 191 11.25 10.30 30.60
C SER A 191 12.49 11.04 30.12
N LEU A 192 12.52 11.45 28.85
CA LEU A 192 13.62 12.28 28.32
C LEU A 192 13.67 13.67 28.96
N GLN A 193 12.52 14.32 29.20
CA GLN A 193 12.44 15.61 29.86
C GLN A 193 12.90 15.54 31.32
N ASN A 194 12.58 14.43 32.00
CA ASN A 194 13.01 14.15 33.37
C ASN A 194 14.37 13.42 33.43
N ARG A 195 15.07 13.27 32.30
CA ARG A 195 16.39 12.63 32.13
C ARG A 195 16.46 11.13 32.39
N ALA A 196 15.35 10.42 32.39
CA ALA A 196 15.31 8.99 32.76
C ALA A 196 15.93 8.69 34.16
N ILE A 197 16.06 9.69 35.02
CA ILE A 197 16.68 9.58 36.36
C ILE A 197 15.59 9.36 37.42
N SER A 198 14.37 9.04 37.01
CA SER A 198 13.26 8.89 37.95
C SER A 198 13.33 7.62 38.80
N ASP A 199 14.13 6.65 38.42
CA ASP A 199 14.12 5.33 39.05
C ASP A 199 15.23 5.16 40.08
N GLY A 200 15.35 6.11 40.96
CA GLY A 200 16.25 6.04 42.10
C GLY A 200 15.61 6.54 43.38
N ILE A 201 16.13 6.05 44.49
CA ILE A 201 15.69 6.41 45.82
C ILE A 201 16.80 7.23 46.51
N PHE A 202 16.43 8.40 47.03
CA PHE A 202 17.30 9.09 47.95
C PHE A 202 17.04 8.57 49.36
N THR A 203 18.01 8.01 49.99
CA THR A 203 17.98 7.59 51.40
C THR A 203 18.79 8.54 52.21
N PHE A 204 18.24 8.97 53.34
CA PHE A 204 18.94 9.81 54.31
C PHE A 204 19.19 8.99 55.57
N GLU A 205 20.37 9.14 56.17
CA GLU A 205 20.74 8.39 57.36
C GLU A 205 19.99 8.86 58.62
N SER A 206 19.45 10.08 58.63
CA SER A 206 18.65 10.63 59.68
C SER A 206 17.25 11.04 59.26
N HIS A 207 16.31 11.05 60.23
CA HIS A 207 14.97 11.56 59.97
C HIS A 207 15.01 13.05 59.67
N LEU A 208 14.53 13.39 58.47
CA LEU A 208 14.38 14.79 58.06
C LEU A 208 13.11 15.41 58.70
N THR A 209 13.24 16.63 59.17
CA THR A 209 12.02 17.44 59.48
C THR A 209 11.26 17.75 58.21
N ARG A 210 10.02 18.17 58.36
CA ARG A 210 9.16 18.51 57.20
C ARG A 210 9.77 19.60 56.33
N ASP A 211 10.35 20.59 56.97
CA ASP A 211 10.98 21.76 56.29
C ASP A 211 12.23 21.29 55.50
N GLN A 212 13.07 20.49 56.11
CA GLN A 212 14.25 19.89 55.47
C GLN A 212 13.90 18.95 54.31
N TRP A 213 12.77 18.25 54.41
CA TRP A 213 12.28 17.43 53.34
C TRP A 213 11.77 18.27 52.14
N GLU A 214 11.05 19.35 52.39
CA GLU A 214 10.60 20.30 51.36
C GLU A 214 11.79 21.00 50.69
N GLU A 215 12.77 21.43 51.45
CA GLU A 215 14.00 22.06 50.96
C GLU A 215 14.81 21.11 50.08
N ALA A 216 15.00 19.85 50.53
CA ALA A 216 15.67 18.83 49.72
C ALA A 216 14.91 18.52 48.41
N ARG A 217 13.59 18.44 48.46
CA ARG A 217 12.74 18.26 47.31
C ARG A 217 12.81 19.40 46.31
N GLN A 218 12.86 20.64 46.83
CA GLN A 218 13.01 21.84 46.01
C GLN A 218 14.38 21.89 45.35
N MET A 219 15.44 21.61 46.09
CA MET A 219 16.82 21.52 45.60
C MET A 219 16.97 20.50 44.50
N ILE A 220 16.38 19.30 44.65
CA ILE A 220 16.38 18.25 43.61
C ILE A 220 15.63 18.74 42.35
N ARG A 221 14.51 19.43 42.50
CA ARG A 221 13.80 19.97 41.34
C ARG A 221 14.60 21.05 40.62
N ASP A 222 15.14 22.03 41.37
CA ASP A 222 15.81 23.19 40.78
C ASP A 222 17.15 22.81 40.11
N GLN A 223 17.88 21.87 40.70
CA GLN A 223 19.19 21.44 40.18
C GLN A 223 19.13 20.32 39.12
N HIS A 224 18.03 19.55 39.11
CA HIS A 224 18.02 18.32 38.32
C HIS A 224 16.80 18.19 37.39
N GLN A 225 15.82 19.07 37.41
CA GLN A 225 14.75 19.12 36.42
C GLN A 225 15.10 20.07 35.26
N GLY A 226 14.76 19.68 34.04
CA GLY A 226 14.91 20.50 32.84
C GLY A 226 16.13 20.16 32.00
N PHE A 227 16.02 20.46 30.71
CA PHE A 227 17.05 20.16 29.71
C PHE A 227 18.38 20.89 29.94
N GLU A 228 18.31 22.12 30.52
CA GLU A 228 19.48 22.95 30.77
C GLU A 228 20.38 22.39 31.87
N ASN A 229 19.84 21.66 32.83
CA ASN A 229 20.59 21.02 33.90
C ASN A 229 21.06 19.59 33.52
N ALA A 230 20.97 19.20 32.27
CA ALA A 230 21.41 17.89 31.77
C ALA A 230 22.93 17.73 31.94
N ARG A 231 23.37 16.75 32.70
CA ARG A 231 24.78 16.45 33.03
C ARG A 231 25.42 17.27 34.17
N SER A 232 24.65 18.05 34.93
CA SER A 232 25.17 18.68 36.14
C SER A 232 25.51 17.62 37.19
N PRO A 233 26.66 17.69 37.85
CA PRO A 233 27.03 16.73 38.88
C PRO A 233 26.06 16.84 40.07
N TRP A 234 25.75 15.67 40.66
CA TRP A 234 24.90 15.61 41.85
C TRP A 234 25.67 16.10 43.07
N VAL A 235 25.22 17.09 43.73
CA VAL A 235 25.76 17.56 45.03
C VAL A 235 24.72 17.21 46.08
N LEU A 236 25.01 16.20 46.88
CA LEU A 236 24.12 15.76 47.95
C LEU A 236 24.75 16.14 49.30
N GLY A 237 23.94 16.75 50.15
CA GLY A 237 24.28 17.06 51.52
C GLY A 237 23.68 16.08 52.53
N ALA A 238 24.03 16.21 53.82
CA ALA A 238 23.36 15.57 54.96
C ALA A 238 23.28 13.99 54.88
N GLY A 239 24.32 13.35 54.39
CA GLY A 239 24.36 11.86 54.36
C GLY A 239 23.38 11.22 53.42
N ALA A 240 22.91 11.96 52.41
CA ALA A 240 22.02 11.43 51.39
C ALA A 240 22.79 10.42 50.51
N LYS A 241 22.23 9.22 50.32
CA LYS A 241 22.71 8.20 49.39
C LYS A 241 21.74 8.05 48.26
N TRP A 242 22.25 8.13 47.04
CA TRP A 242 21.47 7.80 45.85
C TRP A 242 21.64 6.31 45.55
N GLN A 243 20.51 5.64 45.45
CA GLN A 243 20.49 4.25 44.97
C GLN A 243 19.69 4.22 43.69
N GLN A 244 20.35 3.90 42.59
CA GLN A 244 19.68 3.70 41.31
C GLN A 244 18.87 2.40 41.40
N MET A 245 17.58 2.49 41.15
CA MET A 245 16.77 1.33 40.82
C MET A 245 17.12 0.99 39.38
N SER A 246 17.80 -0.11 39.16
CA SER A 246 18.27 -0.52 37.84
C SER A 246 17.14 -0.50 36.84
N LEU A 247 17.47 -0.02 35.62
CA LEU A 247 16.66 -0.19 34.43
C LEU A 247 16.22 -1.65 34.36
N SER A 248 14.94 -1.87 34.49
CA SER A 248 14.41 -3.25 34.44
C SER A 248 14.49 -3.76 33.01
N PRO A 249 14.53 -5.08 32.79
CA PRO A 249 14.36 -5.68 31.46
C PRO A 249 13.16 -5.15 30.68
N ALA A 250 12.16 -4.57 31.36
CA ALA A 250 11.01 -3.91 30.79
C ALA A 250 11.33 -2.71 29.88
N GLU A 251 12.47 -2.03 30.05
CA GLU A 251 12.83 -0.90 29.17
C GLU A 251 13.42 -1.36 27.83
N LEU A 252 14.12 -2.50 27.81
CA LEU A 252 14.53 -3.14 26.54
C LEU A 252 13.32 -3.71 25.79
N ASP A 253 12.34 -4.21 26.51
CA ASP A 253 11.07 -4.72 25.95
C ASP A 253 10.21 -3.59 25.38
N PHE A 254 10.33 -2.36 25.88
CA PHE A 254 9.62 -1.21 25.40
C PHE A 254 9.95 -0.86 23.94
N LEU A 255 11.21 -0.95 23.52
CA LEU A 255 11.61 -0.72 22.13
C LEU A 255 11.05 -1.80 21.19
N ASN A 256 11.05 -3.04 21.63
CA ASN A 256 10.45 -4.13 20.88
C ASN A 256 8.94 -3.98 20.79
N SER A 257 8.28 -3.61 21.89
CA SER A 257 6.84 -3.33 21.91
C SER A 257 6.46 -2.25 20.91
N ARG A 258 7.22 -1.18 20.76
CA ARG A 258 6.98 -0.15 19.76
C ARG A 258 7.08 -0.64 18.31
N LYS A 259 7.97 -1.61 18.04
CA LYS A 259 8.04 -2.25 16.72
C LYS A 259 6.77 -3.04 16.41
N PHE A 260 6.30 -3.85 17.38
CA PHE A 260 5.04 -4.59 17.23
C PHE A 260 3.85 -3.66 17.04
N THR A 261 3.73 -2.61 17.85
CA THR A 261 2.65 -1.62 17.72
C THR A 261 2.63 -0.95 16.35
N ARG A 262 3.79 -0.62 15.79
CA ARG A 262 3.92 -0.09 14.42
C ARG A 262 3.41 -1.08 13.38
N GLU A 263 3.79 -2.34 13.48
CA GLU A 263 3.37 -3.39 12.56
C GLU A 263 1.86 -3.68 12.68
N GLU A 264 1.31 -3.64 13.90
CA GLU A 264 -0.13 -3.73 14.13
C GLU A 264 -0.88 -2.57 13.48
N ILE A 265 -0.40 -1.32 13.61
CA ILE A 265 -0.99 -0.15 12.94
C ILE A 265 -0.97 -0.35 11.43
N CYS A 266 0.16 -0.77 10.85
CA CYS A 266 0.26 -1.08 9.43
C CYS A 266 -0.76 -2.14 8.99
N THR A 267 -0.95 -3.17 9.82
CA THR A 267 -1.90 -4.25 9.56
C THR A 267 -3.35 -3.76 9.60
N ILE A 268 -3.72 -2.91 10.57
CA ILE A 268 -5.06 -2.30 10.67
C ILE A 268 -5.42 -1.53 9.40
N PHE A 269 -4.44 -0.82 8.83
CA PHE A 269 -4.62 -0.04 7.60
C PHE A 269 -4.33 -0.85 6.34
N ASN A 270 -3.97 -2.14 6.45
CA ASN A 270 -3.56 -2.99 5.34
C ASN A 270 -2.47 -2.34 4.45
N VAL A 271 -1.50 -1.70 5.09
CA VAL A 271 -0.35 -1.06 4.45
C VAL A 271 0.92 -1.85 4.76
N PRO A 272 1.61 -2.40 3.77
CA PRO A 272 2.87 -3.09 4.03
C PRO A 272 3.91 -2.16 4.68
N PRO A 273 4.59 -2.55 5.76
CA PRO A 273 5.55 -1.70 6.49
C PRO A 273 6.62 -1.05 5.62
N PRO A 274 7.19 -1.69 4.57
CA PRO A 274 8.17 -1.05 3.69
C PRO A 274 7.62 0.19 2.97
N MET A 275 6.31 0.27 2.74
CA MET A 275 5.67 1.40 2.05
C MET A 275 5.67 2.70 2.85
N ILE A 276 5.80 2.62 4.18
CA ILE A 276 5.93 3.77 5.08
C ILE A 276 7.37 4.00 5.54
N GLY A 277 8.36 3.43 4.84
CA GLY A 277 9.78 3.64 5.12
C GLY A 277 10.39 2.70 6.17
N VAL A 278 9.70 1.63 6.56
CA VAL A 278 10.22 0.61 7.46
C VAL A 278 10.94 -0.46 6.64
N LEU A 279 12.24 -0.30 6.46
CA LEU A 279 13.07 -1.14 5.58
C LEU A 279 13.82 -2.25 6.34
N GLU A 280 13.50 -2.51 7.60
CA GLU A 280 14.13 -3.57 8.38
C GLU A 280 13.93 -4.92 7.65
N ASN A 281 15.05 -5.56 7.28
CA ASN A 281 15.06 -6.83 6.51
C ASN A 281 14.43 -6.80 5.12
N SER A 282 14.23 -5.63 4.52
CA SER A 282 13.64 -5.50 3.18
C SER A 282 14.72 -5.52 2.10
N THR A 283 14.57 -6.41 1.12
CA THR A 283 15.33 -6.39 -0.14
C THR A 283 14.55 -5.62 -1.19
N TYR A 284 15.21 -5.22 -2.28
CA TYR A 284 14.56 -4.52 -3.39
C TYR A 284 13.32 -5.27 -3.92
N ASN A 285 13.45 -6.57 -4.12
CA ASN A 285 12.34 -7.42 -4.60
C ASN A 285 11.15 -7.45 -3.63
N ASN A 286 11.42 -7.40 -2.31
CA ASN A 286 10.35 -7.37 -1.31
C ASN A 286 9.59 -6.05 -1.33
N ILE A 287 10.26 -4.93 -1.65
CA ILE A 287 9.62 -3.61 -1.76
C ILE A 287 8.72 -3.54 -3.00
N GLU A 288 9.18 -4.07 -4.13
CA GLU A 288 8.39 -4.15 -5.35
C GLU A 288 7.14 -5.02 -5.17
N THR A 289 7.32 -6.19 -4.56
CA THR A 289 6.21 -7.08 -4.19
C THR A 289 5.24 -6.40 -3.21
N ALA A 290 5.74 -5.72 -2.19
CA ALA A 290 4.92 -4.99 -1.23
C ALA A 290 4.09 -3.88 -1.92
N ARG A 291 4.69 -3.18 -2.89
CA ARG A 291 4.01 -2.16 -3.69
C ARG A 291 2.89 -2.77 -4.54
N LYS A 292 3.14 -3.92 -5.18
CA LYS A 292 2.14 -4.65 -5.96
C LYS A 292 0.97 -5.13 -5.10
N ILE A 293 1.26 -5.76 -3.95
CA ILE A 293 0.25 -6.18 -2.97
C ILE A 293 -0.60 -4.99 -2.49
N PHE A 294 0.03 -3.88 -2.13
CA PHE A 294 -0.67 -2.67 -1.69
C PHE A 294 -1.67 -2.16 -2.73
N TRP A 295 -1.30 -2.18 -4.01
CA TRP A 295 -2.21 -1.79 -5.08
C TRP A 295 -3.29 -2.82 -5.33
N GLN A 296 -2.94 -4.11 -5.49
CA GLN A 296 -3.88 -5.16 -5.88
C GLN A 296 -4.88 -5.49 -4.77
N ASP A 297 -4.39 -5.64 -3.53
CA ASP A 297 -5.19 -6.18 -2.44
C ASP A 297 -5.84 -5.09 -1.59
N HIS A 298 -5.41 -3.83 -1.74
CA HIS A 298 -5.93 -2.73 -0.93
C HIS A 298 -6.51 -1.58 -1.74
N LEU A 299 -5.73 -0.96 -2.63
CA LEU A 299 -6.18 0.24 -3.35
C LEU A 299 -7.23 -0.06 -4.42
N VAL A 300 -7.08 -1.15 -5.18
CA VAL A 300 -8.08 -1.51 -6.20
C VAL A 300 -9.45 -1.78 -5.58
N PRO A 301 -9.59 -2.59 -4.50
CA PRO A 301 -10.87 -2.74 -3.81
C PRO A 301 -11.43 -1.41 -3.26
N LEU A 302 -10.60 -0.54 -2.70
CA LEU A 302 -11.02 0.78 -2.23
C LEU A 302 -11.55 1.66 -3.37
N LEU A 303 -10.87 1.66 -4.52
CA LEU A 303 -11.31 2.40 -5.72
C LEU A 303 -12.63 1.84 -6.28
N GLU A 304 -12.83 0.53 -6.22
CA GLU A 304 -14.10 -0.10 -6.58
C GLU A 304 -15.23 0.35 -5.65
N ASP A 305 -15.00 0.43 -4.33
CA ASP A 305 -15.99 0.95 -3.38
C ASP A 305 -16.34 2.41 -3.68
N ILE A 306 -15.34 3.25 -3.96
CA ILE A 306 -15.55 4.65 -4.37
C ILE A 306 -16.32 4.73 -5.68
N LYS A 307 -15.96 3.92 -6.68
CA LYS A 307 -16.65 3.82 -7.96
C LYS A 307 -18.13 3.45 -7.78
N ASN A 308 -18.38 2.45 -6.96
CA ASN A 308 -19.75 2.01 -6.68
C ASN A 308 -20.55 3.12 -6.01
N CYS A 309 -19.96 3.86 -5.07
CA CYS A 309 -20.61 5.01 -4.45
C CYS A 309 -20.95 6.11 -5.46
N PHE A 310 -20.04 6.48 -6.35
CA PHE A 310 -20.28 7.46 -7.41
C PHE A 310 -21.35 6.98 -8.37
N ASN A 311 -21.28 5.74 -8.81
CA ASN A 311 -22.24 5.19 -9.78
C ASN A 311 -23.64 4.98 -9.17
N GLN A 312 -23.72 4.73 -7.88
CA GLN A 312 -25.02 4.63 -7.20
C GLN A 312 -25.62 6.01 -6.90
N SER A 313 -24.79 6.98 -6.49
CA SER A 313 -25.29 8.26 -5.97
C SER A 313 -25.32 9.39 -6.99
N ILE A 314 -24.44 9.39 -7.99
CA ILE A 314 -24.25 10.51 -8.92
C ILE A 314 -24.62 10.13 -10.35
N ALA A 315 -24.15 9.00 -10.87
CA ALA A 315 -24.34 8.63 -12.27
C ALA A 315 -25.81 8.60 -12.72
N PRO A 316 -26.80 8.15 -11.92
CA PRO A 316 -28.21 8.13 -12.34
C PRO A 316 -28.77 9.53 -12.64
N GLU A 317 -28.18 10.58 -12.08
CA GLU A 317 -28.62 11.96 -12.26
C GLU A 317 -28.14 12.58 -13.60
N PHE A 318 -27.17 11.94 -14.25
CA PHE A 318 -26.62 12.35 -15.55
C PHE A 318 -27.16 11.55 -16.75
N GLY A 319 -28.09 10.63 -16.50
CA GLY A 319 -28.73 9.84 -17.54
C GLY A 319 -28.51 8.34 -17.43
N GLN A 320 -29.30 7.56 -18.15
CA GLN A 320 -29.18 6.11 -18.15
C GLN A 320 -27.99 5.63 -18.98
N GLY A 321 -27.34 4.57 -18.51
CA GLY A 321 -26.23 3.91 -19.21
C GLY A 321 -24.93 4.70 -19.20
N VAL A 322 -24.79 5.69 -18.32
CA VAL A 322 -23.52 6.40 -18.07
C VAL A 322 -22.96 5.94 -16.73
N ILE A 323 -21.69 5.62 -16.71
CA ILE A 323 -20.94 5.27 -15.50
C ILE A 323 -19.66 6.08 -15.39
N LEU A 324 -19.15 6.21 -14.19
CA LEU A 324 -17.82 6.68 -13.89
C LEU A 324 -16.93 5.49 -13.62
N ASP A 325 -15.74 5.49 -14.20
CA ASP A 325 -14.73 4.46 -13.96
C ASP A 325 -13.34 5.07 -13.85
N TYR A 326 -12.44 4.38 -13.19
CA TYR A 326 -11.07 4.82 -12.99
C TYR A 326 -10.10 4.09 -13.93
N ASP A 327 -8.96 4.71 -14.20
CA ASP A 327 -7.95 4.16 -15.10
C ASP A 327 -6.64 3.87 -14.34
N LEU A 328 -6.23 2.60 -14.35
CA LEU A 328 -5.01 2.11 -13.71
C LEU A 328 -3.83 1.95 -14.69
N SER A 329 -4.00 2.30 -15.96
CA SER A 329 -2.98 2.09 -17.00
C SER A 329 -1.64 2.78 -16.69
N ASN A 330 -1.66 3.86 -15.92
CA ASN A 330 -0.48 4.62 -15.54
C ASN A 330 0.12 4.21 -14.19
N VAL A 331 -0.42 3.17 -13.55
CA VAL A 331 0.08 2.68 -12.27
C VAL A 331 1.20 1.67 -12.49
N GLU A 332 2.44 2.11 -12.34
CA GLU A 332 3.65 1.31 -12.55
C GLU A 332 3.64 -0.01 -11.77
N ALA A 333 3.14 0.00 -10.53
CA ALA A 333 3.07 -1.17 -9.67
C ALA A 333 2.15 -2.30 -10.19
N LEU A 334 1.19 -1.96 -11.05
CA LEU A 334 0.25 -2.92 -11.66
C LEU A 334 0.65 -3.31 -13.08
N GLN A 335 1.56 -2.59 -13.69
CA GLN A 335 2.08 -2.97 -14.99
C GLN A 335 2.97 -4.21 -14.82
N THR A 336 2.76 -5.17 -15.69
CA THR A 336 3.66 -6.32 -15.79
C THR A 336 5.04 -5.78 -16.10
N SER A 337 6.05 -6.17 -15.32
CA SER A 337 7.45 -5.76 -15.57
C SER A 337 7.81 -6.04 -17.03
N ASN A 338 8.54 -5.12 -17.67
CA ASN A 338 9.01 -5.34 -19.05
C ASN A 338 9.74 -6.68 -19.20
N THR A 339 10.44 -7.11 -18.16
CA THR A 339 11.13 -8.40 -18.11
C THR A 339 10.13 -9.56 -18.16
N GLU A 340 9.02 -9.50 -17.41
CA GLU A 340 7.97 -10.52 -17.41
C GLU A 340 7.21 -10.51 -18.75
N LYS A 341 6.92 -9.33 -19.30
CA LYS A 341 6.32 -9.21 -20.64
C LYS A 341 7.20 -9.83 -21.70
N MET A 342 8.51 -9.57 -21.69
CA MET A 342 9.46 -10.15 -22.62
C MET A 342 9.61 -11.66 -22.45
N ALA A 343 9.63 -12.15 -21.22
CA ALA A 343 9.66 -13.59 -20.94
C ALA A 343 8.39 -14.29 -21.45
N THR A 344 7.22 -13.71 -21.21
CA THR A 344 5.93 -14.20 -21.71
C THR A 344 5.88 -14.14 -23.25
N ALA A 345 6.38 -13.05 -23.85
CA ALA A 345 6.48 -12.90 -25.31
C ALA A 345 7.35 -13.98 -25.93
N ALA A 346 8.51 -14.26 -25.33
CA ALA A 346 9.40 -15.33 -25.79
C ALA A 346 8.74 -16.72 -25.71
N GLN A 347 7.98 -17.01 -24.64
CA GLN A 347 7.23 -18.25 -24.51
C GLN A 347 6.12 -18.36 -25.56
N LEU A 348 5.33 -17.31 -25.77
CA LEU A 348 4.26 -17.28 -26.77
C LEU A 348 4.83 -17.41 -28.17
N PHE A 349 5.95 -16.75 -28.46
CA PHE A 349 6.64 -16.91 -29.76
C PHE A 349 7.17 -18.32 -29.97
N ALA A 350 7.72 -18.95 -28.93
CA ALA A 350 8.16 -20.36 -29.00
C ALA A 350 6.99 -21.35 -29.22
N MET A 351 5.77 -20.96 -28.83
CA MET A 351 4.55 -21.74 -29.10
C MET A 351 3.96 -21.48 -30.48
N GLY A 352 4.59 -20.62 -31.29
CA GLY A 352 4.16 -20.32 -32.66
C GLY A 352 3.13 -19.20 -32.79
N VAL A 353 2.92 -18.41 -31.76
CA VAL A 353 2.03 -17.23 -31.83
C VAL A 353 2.74 -16.15 -32.66
N PRO A 354 2.07 -15.51 -33.65
CA PRO A 354 2.64 -14.45 -34.47
C PRO A 354 3.13 -13.27 -33.63
N PHE A 355 4.28 -12.70 -34.00
CA PHE A 355 4.91 -11.60 -33.26
C PHE A 355 4.02 -10.35 -33.15
N ASN A 356 3.35 -9.92 -34.23
CA ASN A 356 2.50 -8.75 -34.21
C ASN A 356 1.31 -8.91 -33.25
N ILE A 357 0.76 -10.16 -33.15
CA ILE A 357 -0.29 -10.48 -32.17
C ILE A 357 0.25 -10.43 -30.75
N ILE A 358 1.47 -10.94 -30.51
CA ILE A 358 2.13 -10.88 -29.20
C ILE A 358 2.37 -9.42 -28.82
N ASN A 359 2.93 -8.62 -29.74
CA ASN A 359 3.20 -7.20 -29.55
C ASN A 359 1.93 -6.42 -29.14
N GLN A 360 0.84 -6.61 -29.88
CA GLN A 360 -0.44 -5.97 -29.60
C GLN A 360 -1.05 -6.45 -28.27
N ARG A 361 -0.96 -7.76 -27.96
CA ARG A 361 -1.62 -8.34 -26.77
C ARG A 361 -0.90 -8.01 -25.48
N LEU A 362 0.42 -7.90 -25.52
CA LEU A 362 1.27 -7.58 -24.35
C LEU A 362 1.64 -6.10 -24.27
N ASP A 363 1.24 -5.30 -25.26
CA ASP A 363 1.58 -3.88 -25.37
C ASP A 363 3.09 -3.67 -25.15
N LEU A 364 3.88 -4.27 -26.06
CA LEU A 364 5.35 -4.24 -25.97
C LEU A 364 5.94 -2.93 -26.52
N GLY A 365 5.14 -2.16 -27.25
CA GLY A 365 5.53 -0.86 -27.81
C GLY A 365 6.46 -0.94 -29.03
N PHE A 366 6.53 -2.09 -29.71
CA PHE A 366 7.24 -2.24 -30.98
C PHE A 366 6.32 -1.91 -32.16
N ASP A 367 6.91 -1.46 -33.25
CA ASP A 367 6.19 -1.35 -34.53
C ASP A 367 5.92 -2.75 -35.09
N ASP A 368 4.81 -2.89 -35.85
CA ASP A 368 4.51 -4.13 -36.54
C ASP A 368 5.57 -4.41 -37.61
N ILE A 369 6.01 -5.66 -37.69
CA ILE A 369 7.04 -6.10 -38.62
C ILE A 369 6.44 -6.89 -39.77
N ASP A 370 7.00 -6.73 -40.99
CA ASP A 370 6.63 -7.50 -42.15
C ASP A 370 6.89 -8.99 -41.90
N GLY A 371 5.84 -9.84 -42.12
CA GLY A 371 5.89 -11.25 -41.80
C GLY A 371 5.62 -11.59 -40.31
N GLY A 372 5.42 -10.57 -39.44
CA GLY A 372 5.10 -10.76 -38.02
C GLY A 372 3.71 -11.32 -37.75
N ASP A 373 2.84 -11.40 -38.75
CA ASP A 373 1.51 -12.03 -38.68
C ASP A 373 1.55 -13.56 -38.90
N MET A 374 2.71 -14.12 -39.28
CA MET A 374 2.90 -15.54 -39.42
C MET A 374 3.47 -16.17 -38.18
N GLY A 375 2.94 -17.32 -37.78
CA GLY A 375 3.46 -18.10 -36.66
C GLY A 375 4.70 -18.90 -37.09
N TYR A 376 5.78 -18.79 -36.34
CA TYR A 376 7.01 -19.54 -36.53
C TYR A 376 7.11 -20.63 -35.46
N LEU A 377 7.19 -21.88 -35.92
CA LEU A 377 7.43 -23.02 -35.03
C LEU A 377 8.90 -23.45 -35.09
N PRO A 378 9.49 -23.88 -33.94
CA PRO A 378 10.84 -24.45 -33.95
C PRO A 378 10.94 -25.58 -34.98
N SER A 379 12.08 -25.68 -35.68
CA SER A 379 12.36 -26.70 -36.67
C SER A 379 12.28 -28.12 -36.05
N GLY A 380 11.14 -28.77 -36.13
CA GLY A 380 10.84 -30.05 -35.50
C GLY A 380 9.37 -30.20 -35.13
N LEU A 381 8.61 -29.09 -35.12
CA LEU A 381 7.16 -29.09 -34.97
C LEU A 381 6.58 -28.60 -36.30
N MET A 382 6.01 -29.52 -37.11
CA MET A 382 5.25 -29.14 -38.28
C MET A 382 3.80 -28.88 -37.90
N PRO A 383 3.16 -27.81 -38.41
CA PRO A 383 1.72 -27.59 -38.23
C PRO A 383 0.96 -28.82 -38.85
N ALA A 384 -0.07 -29.26 -38.14
CA ALA A 384 -0.91 -30.36 -38.61
C ALA A 384 -1.52 -30.10 -40.01
N THR A 385 -1.75 -28.84 -40.37
CA THR A 385 -2.23 -28.39 -41.68
C THR A 385 -1.23 -28.56 -42.82
N ILE A 386 0.09 -28.66 -42.53
CA ILE A 386 1.10 -28.95 -43.55
C ILE A 386 1.15 -30.46 -43.83
N LEU A 387 0.83 -31.28 -42.83
CA LEU A 387 0.73 -32.76 -43.03
C LEU A 387 -0.45 -33.17 -43.94
N GLU A 388 -1.53 -32.39 -43.95
CA GLU A 388 -2.67 -32.65 -44.87
C GLU A 388 -2.38 -32.28 -46.35
N ASN A 389 -1.38 -31.43 -46.59
CA ASN A 389 -0.97 -31.00 -47.94
C ASN A 389 0.35 -31.62 -48.42
N MET A 390 0.98 -32.48 -47.62
CA MET A 390 2.06 -33.33 -48.07
C MET A 390 1.43 -34.57 -48.70
N GLU A 391 1.34 -34.60 -50.04
CA GLU A 391 1.05 -35.80 -50.79
C GLU A 391 2.04 -36.89 -50.36
N ASP A 392 1.50 -38.06 -50.09
CA ASP A 392 2.20 -39.26 -49.67
C ASP A 392 3.36 -39.56 -50.65
N PRO A 393 4.64 -39.59 -50.25
CA PRO A 393 5.76 -39.83 -51.16
C PRO A 393 5.81 -41.24 -51.72
N THR A 394 4.79 -42.09 -51.49
CA THR A 394 4.68 -43.42 -51.96
C THR A 394 3.94 -43.57 -53.31
N GLN A 395 3.53 -42.48 -53.97
CA GLN A 395 3.01 -42.52 -55.34
C GLN A 395 3.95 -41.84 -56.35
N GLN A 396 5.22 -42.21 -56.36
CA GLN A 396 6.05 -42.04 -57.55
C GLN A 396 5.98 -43.36 -58.33
N GLU A 397 5.28 -43.29 -59.46
CA GLU A 397 5.24 -44.32 -60.49
C GLU A 397 6.66 -44.66 -60.90
N ASP A 398 6.93 -45.97 -60.96
CA ASP A 398 8.10 -46.61 -61.55
C ASP A 398 8.29 -46.17 -63.02
N PRO A 399 9.41 -45.58 -63.42
CA PRO A 399 9.72 -45.51 -64.86
C PRO A 399 10.33 -46.80 -65.30
N GLN A 400 9.67 -47.34 -66.28
CA GLN A 400 9.94 -48.53 -67.06
C GLN A 400 11.41 -48.84 -67.32
N SER A 401 11.74 -50.09 -67.08
CA SER A 401 12.88 -50.90 -67.56
C SER A 401 13.21 -50.71 -69.02
N THR A 402 14.44 -50.41 -69.34
CA THR A 402 15.10 -50.78 -70.59
C THR A 402 16.40 -51.56 -70.31
N PRO A 403 16.73 -52.61 -71.08
CA PRO A 403 17.75 -53.57 -70.70
C PRO A 403 19.18 -53.19 -71.12
N PRO A 404 20.20 -53.95 -70.69
CA PRO A 404 21.58 -53.56 -70.63
C PRO A 404 22.37 -53.79 -71.92
N ASP A 405 23.32 -52.89 -72.21
CA ASP A 405 24.37 -53.20 -73.20
C ASP A 405 25.76 -52.92 -72.61
N GLU A 406 26.49 -54.00 -72.53
CA GLU A 406 27.93 -54.27 -72.73
C GLU A 406 28.97 -53.32 -72.12
N GLU A 407 29.78 -53.92 -71.23
CA GLU A 407 31.17 -53.63 -70.95
C GLU A 407 32.06 -53.75 -72.17
N PRO A 408 33.26 -53.16 -72.27
CA PRO A 408 34.50 -53.73 -71.76
C PRO A 408 35.63 -52.70 -71.41
N PRO A 409 36.86 -53.14 -71.15
CA PRO A 409 37.45 -53.43 -69.87
C PRO A 409 38.64 -52.47 -69.53
N PRO A 410 39.48 -52.78 -68.49
CA PRO A 410 40.16 -51.78 -67.67
C PRO A 410 41.57 -51.47 -68.18
N ASP A 411 42.14 -50.40 -67.74
CA ASP A 411 43.61 -50.33 -67.77
C ASP A 411 44.15 -49.65 -66.48
N ASP A 412 45.18 -50.32 -66.06
CA ASP A 412 46.03 -50.14 -64.94
C ASP A 412 46.72 -48.75 -64.87
N THR A 413 47.01 -48.29 -63.73
CA THR A 413 48.36 -48.15 -63.17
C THR A 413 48.42 -47.20 -61.97
N GLU A 414 48.97 -47.82 -60.98
CA GLU A 414 49.98 -47.34 -59.99
C GLU A 414 49.60 -46.34 -58.87
N GLN A 415 49.59 -46.95 -57.76
CA GLN A 415 50.09 -46.44 -56.46
C GLN A 415 51.59 -46.07 -56.56
N PRO A 416 52.30 -45.50 -55.62
CA PRO A 416 52.07 -45.58 -54.18
C PRO A 416 52.53 -44.39 -53.31
N ALA A 417 52.21 -44.52 -52.01
CA ALA A 417 52.97 -44.24 -50.81
C ALA A 417 53.25 -42.71 -50.46
N ASP A 418 53.31 -42.29 -49.30
CA ASP A 418 53.53 -42.89 -47.99
C ASP A 418 53.55 -41.69 -46.97
N ASP A 419 53.37 -42.07 -45.75
CA ASP A 419 53.90 -41.54 -44.47
C ASP A 419 53.26 -40.40 -43.76
N SER A 420 52.59 -40.82 -42.69
CA SER A 420 52.94 -40.59 -41.28
C SER A 420 53.03 -39.12 -40.83
N GLU A 421 52.46 -38.72 -39.81
CA GLU A 421 52.53 -39.08 -38.39
C GLU A 421 51.52 -38.23 -37.56
N GLU A 422 50.81 -38.87 -36.72
CA GLU A 422 50.42 -38.34 -35.39
C GLU A 422 51.68 -38.29 -34.49
N PRO A 423 51.71 -37.79 -33.29
CA PRO A 423 50.69 -37.21 -32.43
C PRO A 423 51.23 -36.07 -31.50
N THR A 424 50.47 -35.75 -30.53
CA THR A 424 50.82 -35.38 -29.14
C THR A 424 50.36 -34.01 -28.63
N GLN A 425 49.38 -34.09 -27.80
CA GLN A 425 49.26 -33.76 -26.35
C GLN A 425 49.83 -32.42 -25.84
N ALA A 426 49.00 -31.88 -24.97
CA ALA A 426 49.24 -31.33 -23.66
C ALA A 426 49.53 -29.85 -23.49
N GLY A 427 48.84 -29.32 -22.47
CA GLY A 427 49.36 -28.33 -21.61
C GLY A 427 48.40 -27.24 -21.20
N MET A 428 47.57 -27.43 -20.24
CA MET A 428 47.64 -26.85 -18.86
C MET A 428 48.44 -25.56 -18.76
N GLY A 429 47.84 -24.53 -18.26
CA GLY A 429 48.52 -23.32 -17.83
C GLY A 429 47.60 -22.34 -17.10
N SER A 430 47.30 -22.63 -15.86
CA SER A 430 46.90 -21.67 -14.84
C SER A 430 48.06 -20.67 -14.57
N PHE A 431 47.73 -19.43 -14.32
CA PHE A 431 48.47 -18.49 -13.45
C PHE A 431 47.52 -17.31 -13.18
N ASN A 432 47.00 -17.12 -12.08
CA ASN A 432 47.30 -16.72 -10.70
C ASN A 432 48.27 -15.52 -10.60
N THR A 433 47.74 -14.57 -9.84
CA THR A 433 48.38 -13.72 -8.81
C THR A 433 48.76 -12.27 -9.11
N LYS A 434 48.25 -11.51 -8.14
CA LYS A 434 48.88 -10.40 -7.38
C LYS A 434 48.89 -9.02 -8.01
N SER A 435 48.20 -8.10 -7.38
CA SER A 435 48.44 -7.41 -6.08
C SER A 435 49.16 -6.06 -6.24
N ARG A 436 48.77 -5.14 -5.39
CA ARG A 436 49.41 -3.87 -4.98
C ARG A 436 49.10 -2.66 -5.87
N GLY A 437 48.80 -1.54 -5.33
CA GLY A 437 48.82 -1.02 -3.98
C GLY A 437 48.67 0.49 -4.03
N THR A 438 48.17 1.02 -2.96
CA THR A 438 48.56 2.29 -2.32
C THR A 438 48.74 3.51 -3.23
N ALA A 439 48.26 4.68 -2.96
CA ALA A 439 48.25 5.47 -1.76
C ALA A 439 47.53 6.82 -1.99
N GLN A 440 46.88 7.35 -0.94
CA GLN A 440 47.11 8.68 -0.37
C GLN A 440 46.97 9.87 -1.36
N ASN A 441 46.26 10.90 -1.13
CA ASN A 441 46.21 11.73 0.05
C ASN A 441 45.40 13.02 -0.27
N LYS A 442 44.74 13.53 0.77
CA LYS A 442 44.64 14.94 1.17
C LYS A 442 43.62 15.88 0.52
N LYS A 443 42.76 16.28 1.45
CA LYS A 443 42.49 17.67 1.94
C LYS A 443 41.69 18.60 1.03
N ALA A 444 40.66 18.99 1.58
CA ALA A 444 40.23 20.21 2.27
C ALA A 444 39.26 21.04 1.41
N SER A 445 38.12 21.21 1.86
CA SER A 445 37.56 22.39 2.52
C SER A 445 36.20 22.02 3.11
#